data_9d82cf8db8c2006f835b144641ac4df4
#
_entry.id   9d82cf8db8c2006f835b144641ac4df4
#
_cell.length_a   1.000
_cell.length_b   1.000
_cell.length_c   1.000
_cell.angle_alpha   90.00
_cell.angle_beta   90.00
_cell.angle_gamma   90.00
#
_symmetry.space_group_name_H-M   'P 1'
#
loop_
_entity.id
_entity.type
_entity.pdbx_description
1 polymer ?
#
loop_
_entity_poly.entity_id
_entity_poly.type
_entity_poly.pdbx_seq_one_letter_code
_entity_poly.pdbx_strand_id
1 'polypeptide(L)'
;SITQGLLTINQIVDSAVKHSVPSVALTDKSNMFGLVKFFNKCEAAGIKPISGSSIKVAFEEDDQPFELLCLAKNNNGHKNLMKIITSAHNNYNYQAPIIDFKDLVDLKDQIVVISGGKDSHIFDLLKRHKVDEAEKRIDKFLSFFKDDFVLEVQKTHRDNEHEYFTNVIPISSKKGIPIIATNDVLFAESKDFDTHETKVCINTSKTLSDPNREKLFSQEQYFKSPEQMESLFDGFGELISNTNEISKKCNVSIHTKEYFLPEYPVPKEHDFDSFLVDLSNKRLAKYINEFNKENKKIYQQRLDYELDQIKTMGFSSYFLIVYDFIQWSKDNDVPVGPGRGSGAGSLVAFALSITTLDPIRHGLLFERFLN
;
A
#
# COMPACT_ATOMS: atom_id res chain seq x y z
N SER A 1 0.84 7.43 9.20
CA SER A 1 1.66 6.29 9.63
C SER A 1 1.34 5.90 11.08
N ILE A 2 1.41 4.62 11.40
CA ILE A 2 1.06 4.09 12.74
C ILE A 2 1.97 4.68 13.83
N THR A 3 3.22 4.95 13.51
CA THR A 3 4.20 5.43 14.49
C THR A 3 4.26 6.95 14.63
N GLN A 4 3.92 7.69 13.59
CA GLN A 4 4.16 9.13 13.53
C GLN A 4 2.90 9.99 13.59
N GLY A 5 1.79 9.58 12.96
CA GLY A 5 0.56 10.37 12.93
C GLY A 5 -0.49 9.85 13.91
N LEU A 6 -1.41 10.72 14.34
CA LEU A 6 -2.60 10.35 15.11
C LEU A 6 -3.80 10.08 14.22
N LEU A 7 -3.81 10.61 12.99
CA LEU A 7 -4.94 10.51 12.08
C LEU A 7 -5.26 9.08 11.69
N THR A 8 -6.50 8.70 11.85
CA THR A 8 -7.09 7.54 11.20
C THR A 8 -7.59 7.92 9.80
N ILE A 9 -7.76 6.93 8.91
CA ILE A 9 -8.31 7.17 7.57
C ILE A 9 -9.69 7.84 7.63
N ASN A 10 -10.53 7.48 8.59
CA ASN A 10 -11.82 8.14 8.76
C ASN A 10 -11.64 9.62 9.06
N GLN A 11 -10.79 9.98 10.02
CA GLN A 11 -10.52 11.37 10.37
C GLN A 11 -9.94 12.20 9.21
N ILE A 12 -9.09 11.59 8.36
CA ILE A 12 -8.58 12.26 7.16
C ILE A 12 -9.73 12.62 6.22
N VAL A 13 -10.61 11.66 5.92
CA VAL A 13 -11.74 11.86 5.00
C VAL A 13 -12.75 12.81 5.61
N ASP A 14 -13.10 12.66 6.90
CA ASP A 14 -14.03 13.54 7.62
C ASP A 14 -13.51 15.00 7.65
N SER A 15 -12.19 15.19 7.85
CA SER A 15 -11.57 16.54 7.79
C SER A 15 -11.63 17.11 6.38
N ALA A 16 -11.38 16.30 5.34
CA ALA A 16 -11.48 16.75 3.96
C ALA A 16 -12.92 17.16 3.59
N VAL A 17 -13.93 16.40 4.02
CA VAL A 17 -15.35 16.77 3.85
C VAL A 17 -15.67 18.07 4.60
N LYS A 18 -15.29 18.15 5.89
CA LYS A 18 -15.51 19.31 6.75
C LYS A 18 -14.98 20.60 6.14
N HIS A 19 -13.82 20.53 5.51
CA HIS A 19 -13.13 21.68 4.92
C HIS A 19 -13.33 21.82 3.41
N SER A 20 -14.24 21.04 2.81
CA SER A 20 -14.53 21.06 1.36
C SER A 20 -13.28 20.88 0.49
N VAL A 21 -12.32 20.06 0.95
CA VAL A 21 -11.10 19.74 0.19
C VAL A 21 -11.43 18.71 -0.89
N PRO A 22 -11.21 19.02 -2.18
CA PRO A 22 -11.67 18.15 -3.28
C PRO A 22 -10.80 16.90 -3.48
N SER A 23 -9.57 16.93 -3.00
CA SER A 23 -8.63 15.82 -3.17
C SER A 23 -7.64 15.75 -2.01
N VAL A 24 -7.27 14.53 -1.62
CA VAL A 24 -6.33 14.27 -0.52
C VAL A 24 -5.36 13.18 -0.93
N ALA A 25 -4.09 13.34 -0.58
CA ALA A 25 -3.06 12.32 -0.75
C ALA A 25 -2.83 11.54 0.54
N LEU A 26 -2.66 10.21 0.41
CA LEU A 26 -2.11 9.38 1.47
C LEU A 26 -0.65 9.07 1.14
N THR A 27 0.27 9.51 1.99
CA THR A 27 1.72 9.50 1.74
C THR A 27 2.51 8.93 2.91
N ASP A 28 2.05 7.79 3.43
CA ASP A 28 2.73 7.10 4.52
C ASP A 28 4.20 6.78 4.17
N LYS A 29 5.08 6.74 5.19
CA LYS A 29 6.52 6.49 5.00
C LYS A 29 6.77 5.04 4.61
N SER A 30 7.27 4.85 3.40
CA SER A 30 7.68 3.55 2.81
C SER A 30 6.64 2.44 2.93
N ASN A 31 5.35 2.78 2.87
CA ASN A 31 4.27 1.79 2.85
C ASN A 31 2.98 2.33 2.24
N MET A 32 2.06 1.41 1.92
CA MET A 32 0.73 1.70 1.38
C MET A 32 -0.36 0.88 2.08
N PHE A 33 -0.15 0.53 3.36
CA PHE A 33 -1.05 -0.37 4.10
C PHE A 33 -2.49 0.14 4.22
N GLY A 34 -2.66 1.47 4.33
CA GLY A 34 -3.96 2.10 4.44
C GLY A 34 -4.67 2.39 3.11
N LEU A 35 -4.01 2.20 1.97
CA LEU A 35 -4.40 2.80 0.71
C LEU A 35 -5.78 2.33 0.21
N VAL A 36 -6.06 1.03 0.19
CA VAL A 36 -7.35 0.50 -0.28
C VAL A 36 -8.50 1.04 0.55
N LYS A 37 -8.35 1.03 1.88
CA LYS A 37 -9.36 1.59 2.79
C LYS A 37 -9.54 3.09 2.57
N PHE A 38 -8.47 3.81 2.32
CA PHE A 38 -8.46 5.23 2.04
C PHE A 38 -9.22 5.55 0.73
N PHE A 39 -8.91 4.84 -0.37
CA PHE A 39 -9.58 5.00 -1.66
C PHE A 39 -11.09 4.78 -1.52
N ASN A 40 -11.50 3.63 -0.98
CA ASN A 40 -12.92 3.31 -0.79
C ASN A 40 -13.67 4.38 0.03
N LYS A 41 -13.03 4.94 1.06
CA LYS A 41 -13.63 5.99 1.89
C LYS A 41 -13.71 7.33 1.18
N CYS A 42 -12.68 7.73 0.47
CA CYS A 42 -12.65 8.97 -0.31
C CYS A 42 -13.69 8.93 -1.42
N GLU A 43 -13.75 7.84 -2.20
CA GLU A 43 -14.73 7.66 -3.27
C GLU A 43 -16.18 7.72 -2.73
N ALA A 44 -16.45 7.05 -1.62
CA ALA A 44 -17.77 7.10 -0.97
C ALA A 44 -18.15 8.52 -0.48
N ALA A 45 -17.17 9.37 -0.17
CA ALA A 45 -17.36 10.74 0.25
C ALA A 45 -17.29 11.77 -0.90
N GLY A 46 -17.08 11.35 -2.15
CA GLY A 46 -16.92 12.23 -3.31
C GLY A 46 -15.60 13.01 -3.32
N ILE A 47 -14.57 12.54 -2.59
CA ILE A 47 -13.23 13.13 -2.53
C ILE A 47 -12.30 12.34 -3.42
N LYS A 48 -11.46 13.02 -4.19
CA LYS A 48 -10.45 12.39 -5.03
C LYS A 48 -9.28 11.87 -4.20
N PRO A 49 -9.02 10.55 -4.14
CA PRO A 49 -7.85 10.00 -3.48
C PRO A 49 -6.60 10.09 -4.36
N ILE A 50 -5.47 10.39 -3.75
CA ILE A 50 -4.17 10.41 -4.42
C ILE A 50 -3.26 9.38 -3.75
N SER A 51 -2.73 8.46 -4.56
CA SER A 51 -1.79 7.43 -4.13
C SER A 51 -0.36 7.97 -4.09
N GLY A 52 0.27 7.92 -2.93
CA GLY A 52 1.64 8.35 -2.72
C GLY A 52 2.35 7.62 -1.61
N SER A 53 3.63 7.87 -1.48
CA SER A 53 4.45 7.46 -0.34
C SER A 53 5.65 8.38 -0.18
N SER A 54 6.02 8.67 1.05
CA SER A 54 7.29 9.28 1.38
C SER A 54 8.36 8.19 1.45
N ILE A 55 9.48 8.37 0.76
CA ILE A 55 10.48 7.33 0.53
C ILE A 55 11.86 7.85 0.89
N LYS A 56 12.62 7.08 1.65
CA LYS A 56 14.04 7.35 1.90
C LYS A 56 14.87 6.84 0.74
N VAL A 57 15.72 7.72 0.21
CA VAL A 57 16.58 7.46 -0.95
C VAL A 57 18.03 7.67 -0.56
N ALA A 58 18.87 6.68 -0.85
CA ALA A 58 20.31 6.77 -0.72
C ALA A 58 20.93 7.22 -2.04
N PHE A 59 21.89 8.11 -1.96
CA PHE A 59 22.72 8.55 -3.07
C PHE A 59 24.15 8.07 -2.83
N GLU A 60 24.83 7.63 -3.89
CA GLU A 60 26.21 7.12 -3.79
C GLU A 60 27.20 8.13 -3.19
N GLU A 61 26.90 9.43 -3.36
CA GLU A 61 27.77 10.53 -2.93
C GLU A 61 27.46 11.02 -1.52
N ASP A 62 26.42 10.50 -0.86
CA ASP A 62 25.93 11.03 0.41
C ASP A 62 26.03 9.98 1.52
N ASP A 63 26.47 10.41 2.71
CA ASP A 63 26.60 9.55 3.89
C ASP A 63 25.24 9.15 4.50
N GLN A 64 24.17 9.92 4.21
CA GLN A 64 22.86 9.75 4.82
C GLN A 64 21.74 9.73 3.75
N PRO A 65 20.75 8.84 3.90
CA PRO A 65 19.59 8.84 3.03
C PRO A 65 18.65 10.01 3.34
N PHE A 66 18.04 10.57 2.30
CA PHE A 66 17.09 11.68 2.36
C PHE A 66 15.69 11.27 1.91
N GLU A 67 14.69 12.02 2.37
CA GLU A 67 13.29 11.76 2.05
C GLU A 67 12.88 12.47 0.75
N LEU A 68 12.17 11.73 -0.12
CA LEU A 68 11.45 12.25 -1.27
C LEU A 68 10.00 11.81 -1.16
N LEU A 69 9.08 12.66 -1.61
CA LEU A 69 7.67 12.31 -1.69
C LEU A 69 7.33 11.91 -3.14
N CYS A 70 6.79 10.72 -3.33
CA CYS A 70 6.42 10.18 -4.63
C CYS A 70 4.90 10.04 -4.74
N LEU A 71 4.30 10.58 -5.82
CA LEU A 71 2.88 10.43 -6.13
C LEU A 71 2.70 9.71 -7.46
N ALA A 72 1.76 8.79 -7.52
CA ALA A 72 1.43 8.07 -8.74
C ALA A 72 0.47 8.88 -9.63
N LYS A 73 0.83 9.06 -10.91
CA LYS A 73 -0.02 9.77 -11.88
C LYS A 73 -1.18 8.91 -12.39
N ASN A 74 -0.99 7.62 -12.50
CA ASN A 74 -1.99 6.66 -12.98
C ASN A 74 -1.69 5.25 -12.44
N ASN A 75 -2.43 4.23 -12.89
CA ASN A 75 -2.28 2.86 -12.43
C ASN A 75 -0.90 2.26 -12.73
N ASN A 76 -0.22 2.68 -13.80
CA ASN A 76 1.17 2.25 -14.06
C ASN A 76 2.14 2.88 -13.05
N GLY A 77 1.98 4.19 -12.76
CA GLY A 77 2.72 4.86 -11.70
C GLY A 77 2.46 4.21 -10.33
N HIS A 78 1.22 3.84 -10.05
CA HIS A 78 0.89 3.11 -8.82
C HIS A 78 1.63 1.77 -8.72
N LYS A 79 1.69 0.98 -9.82
CA LYS A 79 2.47 -0.25 -9.86
C LYS A 79 3.97 -0.01 -9.66
N ASN A 80 4.51 1.06 -10.26
CA ASN A 80 5.91 1.43 -10.07
C ASN A 80 6.18 1.86 -8.62
N LEU A 81 5.28 2.64 -8.02
CA LEU A 81 5.39 3.02 -6.61
C LEU A 81 5.40 1.81 -5.67
N MET A 82 4.56 0.78 -5.93
CA MET A 82 4.61 -0.48 -5.19
C MET A 82 5.97 -1.18 -5.34
N LYS A 83 6.54 -1.20 -6.55
CA LYS A 83 7.88 -1.79 -6.80
C LYS A 83 8.97 -1.01 -6.08
N ILE A 84 8.92 0.32 -6.09
CA ILE A 84 9.85 1.20 -5.37
C ILE A 84 9.84 0.87 -3.87
N ILE A 85 8.65 0.79 -3.26
CA ILE A 85 8.49 0.45 -1.85
C ILE A 85 9.01 -0.97 -1.58
N THR A 86 8.68 -1.93 -2.43
CA THR A 86 9.15 -3.32 -2.30
C THR A 86 10.68 -3.40 -2.40
N SER A 87 11.29 -2.70 -3.36
CA SER A 87 12.74 -2.62 -3.50
C SER A 87 13.39 -2.03 -2.25
N ALA A 88 12.82 -0.94 -1.71
CA ALA A 88 13.32 -0.32 -0.48
C ALA A 88 13.30 -1.29 0.72
N HIS A 89 12.25 -2.10 0.87
CA HIS A 89 12.16 -3.11 1.94
C HIS A 89 13.08 -4.31 1.72
N ASN A 90 13.39 -4.64 0.48
CA ASN A 90 14.29 -5.76 0.13
C ASN A 90 15.77 -5.34 0.08
N ASN A 91 16.07 -4.08 0.29
CA ASN A 91 17.46 -3.59 0.33
C ASN A 91 18.07 -3.86 1.71
N TYR A 92 18.70 -5.03 1.83
CA TYR A 92 19.32 -5.50 3.09
C TYR A 92 20.58 -4.74 3.51
N ASN A 93 21.04 -3.77 2.73
CA ASN A 93 22.15 -2.92 3.10
C ASN A 93 21.80 -1.92 4.22
N TYR A 94 20.50 -1.75 4.51
CA TYR A 94 19.99 -0.78 5.46
C TYR A 94 19.11 -1.45 6.52
N GLN A 95 19.10 -0.88 7.73
CA GLN A 95 18.22 -1.32 8.81
C GLN A 95 16.78 -0.80 8.68
N ALA A 96 16.53 0.12 7.75
CA ALA A 96 15.22 0.72 7.44
C ALA A 96 14.94 0.62 5.95
N PRO A 97 13.66 0.74 5.50
CA PRO A 97 13.33 0.74 4.08
C PRO A 97 13.96 1.94 3.36
N ILE A 98 15.00 1.71 2.58
CA ILE A 98 15.75 2.71 1.82
C ILE A 98 15.97 2.16 0.41
N ILE A 99 15.71 2.96 -0.61
CA ILE A 99 15.99 2.64 -2.01
C ILE A 99 17.23 3.39 -2.49
N ASP A 100 18.03 2.76 -3.31
CA ASP A 100 19.12 3.44 -4.00
C ASP A 100 18.55 4.35 -5.10
N PHE A 101 19.16 5.53 -5.29
CA PHE A 101 18.67 6.52 -6.26
C PHE A 101 18.56 5.96 -7.68
N LYS A 102 19.49 5.09 -8.07
CA LYS A 102 19.47 4.41 -9.38
C LYS A 102 18.19 3.59 -9.57
N ASP A 103 17.83 2.79 -8.58
CA ASP A 103 16.64 1.93 -8.64
C ASP A 103 15.34 2.76 -8.66
N LEU A 104 15.33 3.90 -7.96
CA LEU A 104 14.23 4.86 -8.05
C LEU A 104 14.10 5.42 -9.48
N VAL A 105 15.22 5.78 -10.11
CA VAL A 105 15.25 6.31 -11.49
C VAL A 105 14.76 5.26 -12.49
N ASP A 106 15.09 4.00 -12.32
CA ASP A 106 14.64 2.91 -13.19
C ASP A 106 13.11 2.68 -13.11
N LEU A 107 12.48 3.09 -12.01
CA LEU A 107 11.04 2.94 -11.75
C LEU A 107 10.26 4.27 -11.81
N LYS A 108 10.86 5.35 -12.31
CA LYS A 108 10.31 6.72 -12.27
C LYS A 108 9.07 6.97 -13.12
N ASP A 109 8.78 6.10 -14.09
CA ASP A 109 7.73 6.35 -15.06
C ASP A 109 6.36 6.51 -14.42
N GLN A 110 5.64 7.57 -14.79
CA GLN A 110 4.32 7.92 -14.26
C GLN A 110 4.32 8.24 -12.74
N ILE A 111 5.46 8.71 -12.22
CA ILE A 111 5.64 9.18 -10.84
C ILE A 111 5.95 10.66 -10.84
N VAL A 112 5.24 11.44 -10.04
CA VAL A 112 5.65 12.80 -9.66
C VAL A 112 6.56 12.67 -8.45
N VAL A 113 7.74 13.29 -8.54
CA VAL A 113 8.72 13.34 -7.45
C VAL A 113 8.73 14.74 -6.86
N ILE A 114 8.43 14.84 -5.59
CA ILE A 114 8.41 16.09 -4.82
C ILE A 114 9.65 16.07 -3.92
N SER A 115 10.34 17.21 -3.84
CA SER A 115 11.63 17.31 -3.14
C SER A 115 11.62 16.84 -1.68
N GLY A 116 10.44 16.75 -1.06
CA GLY A 116 10.27 16.52 0.37
C GLY A 116 10.45 17.81 1.18
N GLY A 117 9.87 17.82 2.37
CA GLY A 117 9.96 18.97 3.27
C GLY A 117 11.30 19.02 4.03
N LYS A 118 11.22 19.15 5.34
CA LYS A 118 12.36 19.31 6.26
C LYS A 118 13.39 18.15 6.19
N ASP A 119 12.97 16.94 5.84
CA ASP A 119 13.83 15.75 5.78
C ASP A 119 14.46 15.54 4.38
N SER A 120 14.33 16.53 3.47
CA SER A 120 14.90 16.49 2.12
C SER A 120 16.36 16.89 2.06
N HIS A 121 17.07 16.37 1.05
CA HIS A 121 18.47 16.74 0.82
C HIS A 121 18.63 18.23 0.46
N ILE A 122 17.71 18.77 -0.35
CA ILE A 122 17.75 20.18 -0.76
C ILE A 122 17.60 21.08 0.48
N PHE A 123 16.70 20.74 1.39
CA PHE A 123 16.53 21.47 2.65
C PHE A 123 17.83 21.42 3.50
N ASP A 124 18.45 20.27 3.66
CA ASP A 124 19.66 20.10 4.44
C ASP A 124 20.84 20.92 3.83
N LEU A 125 21.00 20.90 2.51
CA LEU A 125 22.03 21.68 1.83
C LEU A 125 21.81 23.19 1.99
N LEU A 126 20.60 23.68 1.81
CA LEU A 126 20.29 25.12 1.97
C LEU A 126 20.43 25.57 3.42
N LYS A 127 20.01 24.76 4.40
CA LYS A 127 20.26 25.01 5.82
C LYS A 127 21.73 25.12 6.18
N ARG A 128 22.61 24.40 5.47
CA ARG A 128 24.07 24.48 5.62
C ARG A 128 24.70 25.58 4.75
N HIS A 129 23.92 26.47 4.15
CA HIS A 129 24.36 27.51 3.24
C HIS A 129 25.11 27.02 1.99
N LYS A 130 24.89 25.75 1.58
CA LYS A 130 25.52 25.11 0.42
C LYS A 130 24.64 25.26 -0.84
N VAL A 131 24.43 26.50 -1.26
CA VAL A 131 23.51 26.82 -2.37
C VAL A 131 23.95 26.16 -3.69
N ASP A 132 25.23 26.20 -4.04
CA ASP A 132 25.74 25.58 -5.27
C ASP A 132 25.54 24.06 -5.29
N GLU A 133 25.68 23.39 -4.15
CA GLU A 133 25.44 21.95 -4.03
C GLU A 133 23.94 21.65 -4.14
N ALA A 134 23.07 22.48 -3.56
CA ALA A 134 21.62 22.37 -3.70
C ALA A 134 21.20 22.56 -5.16
N GLU A 135 21.72 23.55 -5.87
CA GLU A 135 21.44 23.75 -7.29
C GLU A 135 21.88 22.54 -8.14
N LYS A 136 23.06 21.99 -7.90
CA LYS A 136 23.54 20.76 -8.57
C LYS A 136 22.64 19.56 -8.30
N ARG A 137 22.17 19.41 -7.06
CA ARG A 137 21.24 18.33 -6.70
C ARG A 137 19.90 18.49 -7.42
N ILE A 138 19.38 19.69 -7.50
CA ILE A 138 18.18 20.03 -8.26
C ILE A 138 18.37 19.71 -9.75
N ASP A 139 19.52 20.08 -10.34
CA ASP A 139 19.84 19.77 -11.74
C ASP A 139 19.89 18.25 -11.98
N LYS A 140 20.44 17.49 -11.02
CA LYS A 140 20.41 16.02 -11.07
C LYS A 140 18.98 15.49 -11.10
N PHE A 141 18.09 15.97 -10.24
CA PHE A 141 16.67 15.56 -10.27
C PHE A 141 15.99 15.94 -11.59
N LEU A 142 16.18 17.16 -12.08
CA LEU A 142 15.62 17.61 -13.36
C LEU A 142 16.09 16.77 -14.55
N SER A 143 17.35 16.33 -14.56
CA SER A 143 17.88 15.49 -15.62
C SER A 143 17.16 14.15 -15.77
N PHE A 144 16.64 13.60 -14.66
CA PHE A 144 15.93 12.33 -14.64
C PHE A 144 14.41 12.46 -14.66
N PHE A 145 13.84 13.40 -13.89
CA PHE A 145 12.39 13.48 -13.68
C PHE A 145 11.72 14.59 -14.51
N LYS A 146 12.48 15.55 -15.04
CA LYS A 146 11.99 16.64 -15.90
C LYS A 146 10.79 17.37 -15.28
N ASP A 147 9.68 17.45 -16.01
CA ASP A 147 8.43 18.12 -15.61
C ASP A 147 7.66 17.38 -14.49
N ASP A 148 8.13 16.21 -14.10
CA ASP A 148 7.58 15.43 -12.97
C ASP A 148 8.35 15.67 -11.66
N PHE A 149 9.38 16.56 -11.66
CA PHE A 149 10.05 17.02 -10.45
C PHE A 149 9.48 18.36 -9.98
N VAL A 150 9.15 18.45 -8.68
CA VAL A 150 8.52 19.61 -8.06
C VAL A 150 9.21 19.93 -6.74
N LEU A 151 9.44 21.19 -6.47
CA LEU A 151 9.91 21.64 -5.14
C LEU A 151 8.75 21.78 -4.16
N GLU A 152 9.01 21.54 -2.90
CA GLU A 152 8.02 21.61 -1.82
C GLU A 152 8.43 22.63 -0.78
N VAL A 153 7.48 23.41 -0.31
CA VAL A 153 7.65 24.30 0.83
C VAL A 153 6.54 24.07 1.85
N GLN A 154 6.92 24.19 3.12
CA GLN A 154 6.04 24.06 4.27
C GLN A 154 6.21 25.28 5.19
N LYS A 155 5.15 25.64 5.90
CA LYS A 155 5.16 26.66 6.95
C LYS A 155 4.50 26.07 8.20
N THR A 156 5.24 25.25 8.91
CA THR A 156 4.78 24.57 10.12
C THR A 156 5.45 25.08 11.39
N HIS A 157 6.15 26.21 11.29
CA HIS A 157 6.89 26.87 12.38
C HIS A 157 8.02 25.98 12.96
N ARG A 158 8.56 25.07 12.18
CA ARG A 158 9.76 24.32 12.53
C ARG A 158 11.02 25.11 12.14
N ASP A 159 12.13 24.78 12.78
CA ASP A 159 13.40 25.46 12.56
C ASP A 159 13.84 25.43 11.08
N ASN A 160 14.37 26.55 10.63
CA ASN A 160 14.93 26.81 9.30
C ASN A 160 13.91 26.76 8.12
N GLU A 161 12.61 26.54 8.34
CA GLU A 161 11.62 26.56 7.25
C GLU A 161 11.55 27.93 6.56
N HIS A 162 11.64 29.03 7.29
CA HIS A 162 11.62 30.38 6.71
C HIS A 162 12.87 30.64 5.85
N GLU A 163 14.03 30.25 6.33
CA GLU A 163 15.28 30.39 5.59
C GLU A 163 15.26 29.52 4.31
N TYR A 164 14.82 28.28 4.42
CA TYR A 164 14.63 27.39 3.26
C TYR A 164 13.70 28.03 2.23
N PHE A 165 12.53 28.53 2.67
CA PHE A 165 11.55 29.20 1.82
C PHE A 165 12.18 30.36 1.05
N THR A 166 12.94 31.24 1.74
CA THR A 166 13.58 32.41 1.16
C THR A 166 14.65 32.02 0.12
N ASN A 167 15.37 30.92 0.35
CA ASN A 167 16.44 30.47 -0.55
C ASN A 167 15.93 29.66 -1.74
N VAL A 168 14.86 28.88 -1.59
CA VAL A 168 14.37 28.00 -2.65
C VAL A 168 13.57 28.74 -3.72
N ILE A 169 12.88 29.84 -3.40
CA ILE A 169 12.09 30.65 -4.35
C ILE A 169 12.96 31.18 -5.52
N PRO A 170 14.10 31.86 -5.27
CA PRO A 170 14.96 32.32 -6.37
C PRO A 170 15.50 31.18 -7.25
N ILE A 171 15.84 30.03 -6.65
CA ILE A 171 16.33 28.86 -7.38
C ILE A 171 15.23 28.31 -8.30
N SER A 172 14.03 28.18 -7.78
CA SER A 172 12.85 27.76 -8.55
C SER A 172 12.62 28.68 -9.76
N SER A 173 12.56 29.99 -9.53
CA SER A 173 12.35 30.98 -10.60
C SER A 173 13.45 30.93 -11.65
N LYS A 174 14.71 30.82 -11.23
CA LYS A 174 15.88 30.71 -12.12
C LYS A 174 15.82 29.48 -13.02
N LYS A 175 15.33 28.34 -12.47
CA LYS A 175 15.32 27.04 -13.15
C LYS A 175 13.97 26.69 -13.79
N GLY A 176 12.93 27.50 -13.58
CA GLY A 176 11.58 27.27 -14.10
C GLY A 176 10.89 26.03 -13.48
N ILE A 177 11.16 25.74 -12.21
CA ILE A 177 10.63 24.56 -11.51
C ILE A 177 9.41 24.98 -10.68
N PRO A 178 8.26 24.32 -10.80
CA PRO A 178 7.12 24.63 -9.93
C PRO A 178 7.42 24.31 -8.46
N ILE A 179 6.99 25.21 -7.58
CA ILE A 179 6.95 24.96 -6.14
C ILE A 179 5.50 24.69 -5.73
N ILE A 180 5.30 23.76 -4.83
CA ILE A 180 4.00 23.49 -4.18
C ILE A 180 4.05 23.83 -2.71
N ALA A 181 2.92 24.30 -2.19
CA ALA A 181 2.70 24.50 -0.75
C ALA A 181 2.02 23.26 -0.18
N THR A 182 2.63 22.65 0.83
CA THR A 182 2.06 21.51 1.54
C THR A 182 2.03 21.72 3.04
N ASN A 183 1.39 20.81 3.75
CA ASN A 183 1.44 20.72 5.20
C ASN A 183 1.74 19.27 5.60
N ASP A 184 2.68 19.08 6.50
CA ASP A 184 3.03 17.78 7.06
C ASP A 184 2.00 17.39 8.13
N VAL A 185 0.85 16.82 7.68
CA VAL A 185 -0.32 16.60 8.50
C VAL A 185 -0.19 15.35 9.35
N LEU A 186 -0.13 15.49 10.67
CA LEU A 186 0.04 14.41 11.64
C LEU A 186 -1.17 14.20 12.55
N PHE A 187 -2.00 15.21 12.74
CA PHE A 187 -3.21 15.18 13.57
C PHE A 187 -4.33 16.05 12.99
N ALA A 188 -5.57 15.88 13.48
CA ALA A 188 -6.74 16.51 12.89
C ALA A 188 -6.86 17.99 13.24
N GLU A 189 -6.68 18.35 14.49
CA GLU A 189 -6.84 19.73 14.99
C GLU A 189 -5.62 20.15 15.81
N SER A 190 -5.33 21.44 15.85
CA SER A 190 -4.17 22.01 16.57
C SER A 190 -4.14 21.61 18.06
N LYS A 191 -5.29 21.42 18.70
CA LYS A 191 -5.39 20.96 20.10
C LYS A 191 -4.91 19.53 20.33
N ASP A 192 -4.77 18.72 19.27
CA ASP A 192 -4.33 17.31 19.36
C ASP A 192 -2.81 17.19 19.51
N PHE A 193 -2.09 18.31 19.48
CA PHE A 193 -0.62 18.34 19.54
C PHE A 193 -0.05 17.64 20.77
N ASP A 194 -0.59 17.91 21.97
CA ASP A 194 -0.09 17.29 23.20
C ASP A 194 -0.30 15.76 23.21
N THR A 195 -1.41 15.29 22.62
CA THR A 195 -1.66 13.86 22.44
C THR A 195 -0.68 13.25 21.46
N HIS A 196 -0.35 13.97 20.38
CA HIS A 196 0.67 13.55 19.42
C HIS A 196 2.05 13.46 20.06
N GLU A 197 2.47 14.47 20.82
CA GLU A 197 3.74 14.48 21.56
C GLU A 197 3.82 13.29 22.55
N THR A 198 2.73 13.00 23.23
CA THR A 198 2.64 11.81 24.12
C THR A 198 2.88 10.52 23.34
N LYS A 199 2.27 10.36 22.15
CA LYS A 199 2.48 9.22 21.28
C LYS A 199 3.93 9.11 20.81
N VAL A 200 4.55 10.22 20.44
CA VAL A 200 5.98 10.26 20.07
C VAL A 200 6.86 9.82 21.23
N CYS A 201 6.58 10.28 22.43
CA CYS A 201 7.30 9.87 23.64
C CYS A 201 7.19 8.34 23.88
N ILE A 202 5.99 7.77 23.74
CA ILE A 202 5.78 6.32 23.87
C ILE A 202 6.63 5.57 22.83
N ASN A 203 6.61 6.02 21.57
CA ASN A 203 7.33 5.39 20.48
C ASN A 203 8.87 5.48 20.62
N THR A 204 9.36 6.55 21.21
CA THR A 204 10.80 6.80 21.41
C THR A 204 11.30 6.39 22.79
N SER A 205 10.44 5.80 23.64
CA SER A 205 10.74 5.43 25.03
C SER A 205 11.23 6.62 25.87
N LYS A 206 10.62 7.80 25.64
CA LYS A 206 10.89 9.06 26.37
C LYS A 206 9.67 9.47 27.18
N THR A 207 9.84 10.49 28.02
CA THR A 207 8.72 11.16 28.73
C THR A 207 8.58 12.61 28.25
N LEU A 208 7.39 13.18 28.44
CA LEU A 208 7.15 14.60 28.09
C LEU A 208 8.04 15.58 28.89
N SER A 209 8.44 15.18 30.09
CA SER A 209 9.30 15.97 30.99
C SER A 209 10.81 15.75 30.76
N ASP A 210 11.22 14.84 29.86
CA ASP A 210 12.62 14.60 29.55
C ASP A 210 13.23 15.85 28.88
N PRO A 211 14.21 16.53 29.50
CA PRO A 211 14.85 17.72 28.94
C PRO A 211 15.67 17.44 27.68
N ASN A 212 16.09 16.20 27.49
CA ASN A 212 16.87 15.75 26.33
C ASN A 212 15.99 15.21 25.19
N ARG A 213 14.69 15.39 25.30
CA ARG A 213 13.76 15.00 24.24
C ARG A 213 13.88 15.95 23.04
N GLU A 214 14.09 15.38 21.87
CA GLU A 214 14.03 16.17 20.63
C GLU A 214 12.60 16.66 20.37
N LYS A 215 12.44 17.94 20.11
CA LYS A 215 11.17 18.56 19.73
C LYS A 215 11.11 18.71 18.21
N LEU A 216 10.75 17.64 17.52
CA LEU A 216 10.77 17.56 16.06
C LEU A 216 9.49 18.09 15.40
N PHE A 217 8.42 18.22 16.18
CA PHE A 217 7.07 18.53 15.70
C PHE A 217 6.58 19.88 16.25
N SER A 218 5.58 20.43 15.57
CA SER A 218 4.94 21.68 15.97
C SER A 218 3.42 21.55 16.00
N GLN A 219 2.77 22.47 16.68
CA GLN A 219 1.32 22.55 16.74
C GLN A 219 0.66 22.86 15.40
N GLU A 220 1.44 23.27 14.40
CA GLU A 220 0.96 23.63 13.06
C GLU A 220 0.81 22.43 12.10
N GLN A 221 1.15 21.22 12.52
CA GLN A 221 1.06 20.01 11.68
C GLN A 221 -0.33 19.35 11.74
N TYR A 222 -1.39 20.16 11.81
CA TYR A 222 -2.79 19.72 11.77
C TYR A 222 -3.38 19.85 10.37
N PHE A 223 -4.53 19.23 10.15
CA PHE A 223 -5.25 19.29 8.88
C PHE A 223 -5.88 20.69 8.70
N LYS A 224 -5.22 21.54 7.92
CA LYS A 224 -5.65 22.92 7.66
C LYS A 224 -6.73 22.98 6.57
N SER A 225 -7.63 23.96 6.67
CA SER A 225 -8.58 24.28 5.60
C SER A 225 -7.87 24.98 4.42
N PRO A 226 -8.47 25.00 3.21
CA PRO A 226 -7.95 25.77 2.08
C PRO A 226 -7.68 27.24 2.44
N GLU A 227 -8.61 27.90 3.14
CA GLU A 227 -8.49 29.31 3.56
C GLU A 227 -7.32 29.53 4.52
N GLN A 228 -7.08 28.56 5.41
CA GLN A 228 -5.93 28.62 6.31
C GLN A 228 -4.61 28.47 5.54
N MET A 229 -4.58 27.57 4.54
CA MET A 229 -3.40 27.42 3.67
C MET A 229 -3.17 28.66 2.80
N GLU A 230 -4.22 29.23 2.21
CA GLU A 230 -4.13 30.48 1.44
C GLU A 230 -3.61 31.64 2.30
N SER A 231 -4.14 31.81 3.51
CA SER A 231 -3.66 32.81 4.47
C SER A 231 -2.20 32.59 4.88
N LEU A 232 -1.80 31.33 5.07
CA LEU A 232 -0.43 30.97 5.46
C LEU A 232 0.60 31.30 4.36
N PHE A 233 0.18 31.19 3.09
CA PHE A 233 0.98 31.49 1.92
C PHE A 233 0.53 32.76 1.19
N ASP A 234 -0.03 33.74 1.95
CA ASP A 234 -0.43 35.05 1.41
C ASP A 234 0.73 35.69 0.59
N GLY A 235 0.38 36.26 -0.56
CA GLY A 235 1.35 36.76 -1.56
C GLY A 235 1.99 35.67 -2.45
N PHE A 236 1.71 34.39 -2.22
CA PHE A 236 2.28 33.26 -2.96
C PHE A 236 1.19 32.30 -3.48
N GLY A 237 0.07 32.83 -3.97
CA GLY A 237 -1.07 32.01 -4.44
C GLY A 237 -0.74 31.02 -5.53
N GLU A 238 0.33 31.25 -6.30
CA GLU A 238 0.84 30.31 -7.31
C GLU A 238 1.23 28.97 -6.70
N LEU A 239 1.79 28.94 -5.50
CA LEU A 239 2.20 27.69 -4.82
C LEU A 239 0.99 26.79 -4.50
N ILE A 240 -0.13 27.42 -4.12
CA ILE A 240 -1.40 26.72 -3.88
C ILE A 240 -1.99 26.24 -5.22
N SER A 241 -1.95 27.07 -6.26
CA SER A 241 -2.39 26.70 -7.60
C SER A 241 -1.60 25.51 -8.15
N ASN A 242 -0.28 25.50 -7.99
CA ASN A 242 0.58 24.40 -8.41
C ASN A 242 0.23 23.08 -7.68
N THR A 243 -0.15 23.15 -6.40
CA THR A 243 -0.62 21.98 -5.67
C THR A 243 -1.87 21.37 -6.32
N ASN A 244 -2.81 22.21 -6.78
CA ASN A 244 -3.99 21.75 -7.51
C ASN A 244 -3.62 21.11 -8.86
N GLU A 245 -2.64 21.68 -9.58
CA GLU A 245 -2.16 21.10 -10.85
C GLU A 245 -1.54 19.70 -10.66
N ILE A 246 -0.79 19.49 -9.58
CA ILE A 246 -0.29 18.13 -9.22
C ILE A 246 -1.46 17.19 -8.93
N SER A 247 -2.46 17.64 -8.19
CA SER A 247 -3.67 16.84 -7.95
C SER A 247 -4.36 16.41 -9.24
N LYS A 248 -4.47 17.29 -10.25
CA LYS A 248 -5.06 16.96 -11.55
C LYS A 248 -4.27 15.90 -12.32
N LYS A 249 -2.93 15.89 -12.19
CA LYS A 249 -2.06 14.88 -12.81
C LYS A 249 -2.25 13.47 -12.23
N CYS A 250 -2.70 13.34 -10.98
CA CYS A 250 -2.78 12.08 -10.26
C CYS A 250 -4.18 11.45 -10.41
N ASN A 251 -4.29 10.35 -11.17
CA ASN A 251 -5.56 9.70 -11.51
C ASN A 251 -5.41 8.16 -11.41
N VAL A 252 -5.29 7.66 -10.20
CA VAL A 252 -5.23 6.22 -9.90
C VAL A 252 -6.64 5.73 -9.60
N SER A 253 -7.00 4.54 -10.07
CA SER A 253 -8.20 3.82 -9.69
C SER A 253 -7.85 2.45 -9.13
N ILE A 254 -8.48 2.07 -8.02
CA ILE A 254 -8.25 0.76 -7.37
C ILE A 254 -9.50 -0.08 -7.53
N HIS A 255 -9.38 -1.20 -8.28
CA HIS A 255 -10.46 -2.16 -8.47
C HIS A 255 -10.28 -3.32 -7.49
N THR A 256 -11.22 -3.48 -6.55
CA THR A 256 -11.16 -4.51 -5.50
C THR A 256 -12.20 -5.62 -5.69
N LYS A 257 -12.97 -5.59 -6.80
CA LYS A 257 -14.05 -6.54 -7.05
C LYS A 257 -13.66 -7.70 -7.98
N GLU A 258 -12.46 -7.69 -8.51
CA GLU A 258 -11.97 -8.74 -9.38
C GLU A 258 -11.11 -9.72 -8.59
N TYR A 259 -11.39 -11.01 -8.74
CA TYR A 259 -10.60 -12.08 -8.14
C TYR A 259 -9.58 -12.57 -9.17
N PHE A 260 -8.31 -12.47 -8.84
CA PHE A 260 -7.20 -12.99 -9.65
C PHE A 260 -6.72 -14.29 -9.03
N LEU A 261 -7.25 -15.42 -9.53
CA LEU A 261 -6.76 -16.73 -9.17
C LEU A 261 -5.70 -17.17 -10.19
N PRO A 262 -4.64 -17.88 -9.76
CA PRO A 262 -3.72 -18.52 -10.69
C PRO A 262 -4.46 -19.49 -11.62
N GLU A 263 -4.04 -19.58 -12.86
CA GLU A 263 -4.56 -20.57 -13.79
C GLU A 263 -3.91 -21.93 -13.52
N TYR A 264 -4.73 -22.93 -13.19
CA TYR A 264 -4.27 -24.31 -13.07
C TYR A 264 -4.13 -24.94 -14.45
N PRO A 265 -3.03 -25.61 -14.80
CA PRO A 265 -2.90 -26.25 -16.10
C PRO A 265 -3.82 -27.49 -16.19
N VAL A 266 -4.93 -27.37 -16.94
CA VAL A 266 -5.84 -28.49 -17.21
C VAL A 266 -5.53 -29.13 -18.58
N PRO A 267 -5.81 -30.45 -18.80
CA PRO A 267 -5.73 -31.06 -20.11
C PRO A 267 -6.59 -30.35 -21.16
N LYS A 268 -6.20 -30.38 -22.42
CA LYS A 268 -6.85 -29.61 -23.51
C LYS A 268 -8.35 -29.90 -23.70
N GLU A 269 -8.79 -31.10 -23.28
CA GLU A 269 -10.19 -31.53 -23.43
C GLU A 269 -11.08 -31.09 -22.25
N HIS A 270 -10.50 -30.43 -21.24
CA HIS A 270 -11.18 -29.99 -20.02
C HIS A 270 -11.07 -28.50 -19.80
N ASP A 271 -12.09 -27.94 -19.16
CA ASP A 271 -11.98 -26.72 -18.37
C ASP A 271 -11.81 -27.07 -16.88
N PHE A 272 -11.67 -26.07 -16.01
CA PHE A 272 -11.47 -26.29 -14.58
C PHE A 272 -12.60 -27.13 -13.95
N ASP A 273 -13.83 -26.85 -14.35
CA ASP A 273 -15.03 -27.49 -13.79
C ASP A 273 -15.10 -28.96 -14.18
N SER A 274 -14.98 -29.26 -15.46
CA SER A 274 -15.03 -30.65 -15.98
C SER A 274 -13.86 -31.48 -15.49
N PHE A 275 -12.67 -30.89 -15.37
CA PHE A 275 -11.49 -31.59 -14.84
C PHE A 275 -11.64 -31.91 -13.35
N LEU A 276 -12.13 -30.95 -12.56
CA LEU A 276 -12.41 -31.17 -11.13
C LEU A 276 -13.42 -32.32 -10.94
N VAL A 277 -14.51 -32.32 -11.73
CA VAL A 277 -15.54 -33.35 -11.69
C VAL A 277 -14.94 -34.74 -12.04
N ASP A 278 -14.23 -34.83 -13.14
CA ASP A 278 -13.62 -36.11 -13.60
C ASP A 278 -12.63 -36.66 -12.57
N LEU A 279 -11.72 -35.79 -12.08
CA LEU A 279 -10.71 -36.17 -11.09
C LEU A 279 -11.33 -36.61 -9.76
N SER A 280 -12.33 -35.86 -9.27
CA SER A 280 -13.02 -36.18 -8.02
C SER A 280 -13.80 -37.51 -8.11
N ASN A 281 -14.52 -37.72 -9.19
CA ASN A 281 -15.24 -38.97 -9.42
C ASN A 281 -14.29 -40.20 -9.53
N LYS A 282 -13.21 -40.08 -10.28
CA LYS A 282 -12.20 -41.15 -10.43
C LYS A 282 -11.59 -41.54 -9.08
N ARG A 283 -11.30 -40.56 -8.25
CA ARG A 283 -10.70 -40.78 -6.92
C ARG A 283 -11.71 -41.30 -5.92
N LEU A 284 -12.92 -40.77 -5.88
CA LEU A 284 -14.00 -41.29 -5.01
C LEU A 284 -14.35 -42.74 -5.36
N ALA A 285 -14.47 -43.08 -6.66
CA ALA A 285 -14.78 -44.41 -7.10
C ALA A 285 -13.80 -45.46 -6.57
N LYS A 286 -12.50 -45.13 -6.48
CA LYS A 286 -11.49 -46.01 -5.86
C LYS A 286 -11.73 -46.23 -4.37
N TYR A 287 -12.09 -45.18 -3.66
CA TYR A 287 -12.34 -45.25 -2.22
C TYR A 287 -13.59 -46.07 -1.88
N ILE A 288 -14.69 -45.84 -2.59
CA ILE A 288 -15.96 -46.54 -2.32
C ILE A 288 -16.12 -47.88 -3.04
N ASN A 289 -15.08 -48.39 -3.68
CA ASN A 289 -15.16 -49.59 -4.53
C ASN A 289 -15.79 -50.78 -3.80
N GLU A 290 -15.44 -51.00 -2.53
CA GLU A 290 -15.92 -52.11 -1.69
C GLU A 290 -17.21 -51.82 -0.93
N PHE A 291 -17.77 -50.62 -1.07
CA PHE A 291 -19.00 -50.24 -0.33
C PHE A 291 -20.22 -50.93 -0.94
N ASN A 292 -21.26 -51.12 -0.12
CA ASN A 292 -22.55 -51.59 -0.61
C ASN A 292 -23.24 -50.51 -1.49
N LYS A 293 -24.28 -50.92 -2.22
CA LYS A 293 -24.97 -50.04 -3.19
C LYS A 293 -25.55 -48.79 -2.53
N GLU A 294 -26.08 -48.89 -1.34
CA GLU A 294 -26.72 -47.77 -0.61
C GLU A 294 -25.68 -46.75 -0.20
N ASN A 295 -24.59 -47.17 0.40
CA ASN A 295 -23.49 -46.29 0.76
C ASN A 295 -22.86 -45.60 -0.47
N LYS A 296 -22.63 -46.33 -1.56
CA LYS A 296 -22.16 -45.76 -2.85
C LYS A 296 -23.05 -44.62 -3.31
N LYS A 297 -24.37 -44.79 -3.19
CA LYS A 297 -25.33 -43.75 -3.58
C LYS A 297 -25.24 -42.50 -2.70
N ILE A 298 -25.08 -42.67 -1.37
CA ILE A 298 -24.94 -41.55 -0.43
C ILE A 298 -23.69 -40.71 -0.75
N TYR A 299 -22.56 -41.37 -0.96
CA TYR A 299 -21.31 -40.68 -1.29
C TYR A 299 -21.39 -39.97 -2.63
N GLN A 300 -21.97 -40.61 -3.68
CA GLN A 300 -22.10 -39.98 -4.97
C GLN A 300 -23.02 -38.74 -4.93
N GLN A 301 -24.16 -38.83 -4.25
CA GLN A 301 -25.08 -37.70 -4.10
C GLN A 301 -24.41 -36.53 -3.38
N ARG A 302 -23.63 -36.81 -2.36
CA ARG A 302 -22.90 -35.78 -1.63
C ARG A 302 -21.79 -35.15 -2.51
N LEU A 303 -21.05 -35.95 -3.27
CA LEU A 303 -20.03 -35.45 -4.18
C LEU A 303 -20.64 -34.54 -5.26
N ASP A 304 -21.74 -34.99 -5.89
CA ASP A 304 -22.42 -34.24 -6.93
C ASP A 304 -22.93 -32.89 -6.42
N TYR A 305 -23.50 -32.89 -5.22
CA TYR A 305 -23.94 -31.67 -4.53
C TYR A 305 -22.78 -30.69 -4.27
N GLU A 306 -21.69 -31.17 -3.69
CA GLU A 306 -20.54 -30.32 -3.38
C GLU A 306 -19.89 -29.75 -4.67
N LEU A 307 -19.73 -30.59 -5.72
CA LEU A 307 -19.19 -30.17 -6.99
C LEU A 307 -20.03 -29.08 -7.65
N ASP A 308 -21.38 -29.19 -7.58
CA ASP A 308 -22.28 -28.17 -8.08
C ASP A 308 -22.13 -26.82 -7.35
N GLN A 309 -22.04 -26.84 -6.02
CA GLN A 309 -21.80 -25.64 -5.22
C GLN A 309 -20.43 -25.02 -5.53
N ILE A 310 -19.35 -25.83 -5.60
CA ILE A 310 -18.00 -25.36 -5.91
C ILE A 310 -17.94 -24.69 -7.28
N LYS A 311 -18.60 -25.28 -8.29
CA LYS A 311 -18.68 -24.71 -9.65
C LYS A 311 -19.46 -23.40 -9.66
N THR A 312 -20.64 -23.40 -9.05
CA THR A 312 -21.49 -22.21 -8.99
C THR A 312 -20.79 -21.01 -8.35
N MET A 313 -19.95 -21.27 -7.37
CA MET A 313 -19.16 -20.23 -6.68
C MET A 313 -17.81 -19.90 -7.36
N GLY A 314 -17.46 -20.60 -8.46
CA GLY A 314 -16.23 -20.35 -9.22
C GLY A 314 -14.93 -20.81 -8.53
N PHE A 315 -14.99 -21.78 -7.62
CA PHE A 315 -13.83 -22.26 -6.85
C PHE A 315 -13.14 -23.51 -7.42
N SER A 316 -13.53 -24.00 -8.59
CA SER A 316 -12.94 -25.22 -9.19
C SER A 316 -11.42 -25.11 -9.35
N SER A 317 -10.92 -24.00 -9.90
CA SER A 317 -9.48 -23.77 -10.04
C SER A 317 -8.76 -23.76 -8.68
N TYR A 318 -9.37 -23.17 -7.65
CA TYR A 318 -8.81 -23.17 -6.30
C TYR A 318 -8.63 -24.57 -5.72
N PHE A 319 -9.63 -25.44 -5.86
CA PHE A 319 -9.51 -26.83 -5.43
C PHE A 319 -8.41 -27.59 -6.17
N LEU A 320 -8.26 -27.35 -7.47
CA LEU A 320 -7.22 -27.98 -8.29
C LEU A 320 -5.81 -27.50 -7.88
N ILE A 321 -5.65 -26.22 -7.60
CA ILE A 321 -4.38 -25.65 -7.11
C ILE A 321 -4.01 -26.26 -5.76
N VAL A 322 -4.97 -26.35 -4.82
CA VAL A 322 -4.73 -26.95 -3.50
C VAL A 322 -4.39 -28.42 -3.63
N TYR A 323 -5.11 -29.15 -4.50
CA TYR A 323 -4.81 -30.55 -4.81
C TYR A 323 -3.37 -30.70 -5.30
N ASP A 324 -2.94 -29.88 -6.24
CA ASP A 324 -1.62 -29.96 -6.88
C ASP A 324 -0.49 -29.85 -5.84
N PHE A 325 -0.45 -28.79 -5.04
CA PHE A 325 0.63 -28.64 -4.09
C PHE A 325 0.58 -29.67 -2.92
N ILE A 326 -0.60 -30.13 -2.54
CA ILE A 326 -0.74 -31.23 -1.57
C ILE A 326 -0.23 -32.54 -2.17
N GLN A 327 -0.59 -32.85 -3.41
CA GLN A 327 -0.12 -34.05 -4.08
C GLN A 327 1.39 -34.02 -4.31
N TRP A 328 1.90 -32.87 -4.77
CA TRP A 328 3.35 -32.69 -4.93
C TRP A 328 4.10 -32.91 -3.61
N SER A 329 3.58 -32.36 -2.50
CA SER A 329 4.19 -32.53 -1.19
C SER A 329 4.25 -34.01 -0.78
N LYS A 330 3.16 -34.77 -1.02
CA LYS A 330 3.12 -36.21 -0.73
C LYS A 330 4.06 -37.02 -1.61
N ASP A 331 4.17 -36.64 -2.88
CA ASP A 331 5.03 -37.34 -3.85
C ASP A 331 6.53 -37.04 -3.62
N ASN A 332 6.86 -35.99 -2.84
CA ASN A 332 8.22 -35.59 -2.49
C ASN A 332 8.55 -35.79 -1.00
N ASP A 333 7.81 -36.67 -0.30
CA ASP A 333 8.03 -37.01 1.11
C ASP A 333 7.96 -35.81 2.08
N VAL A 334 7.25 -34.73 1.70
CA VAL A 334 6.99 -33.60 2.57
C VAL A 334 5.75 -33.92 3.42
N PRO A 335 5.84 -33.89 4.76
CA PRO A 335 4.72 -34.24 5.63
C PRO A 335 3.53 -33.30 5.44
N VAL A 336 2.34 -33.90 5.23
CA VAL A 336 1.08 -33.16 5.09
C VAL A 336 0.14 -33.61 6.20
N GLY A 337 -0.39 -32.64 6.98
CA GLY A 337 -1.37 -32.92 8.03
C GLY A 337 -2.73 -33.38 7.50
N PRO A 338 -3.61 -33.89 8.37
CA PRO A 338 -4.90 -34.46 7.97
C PRO A 338 -5.93 -33.45 7.47
N GLY A 339 -5.59 -32.16 7.48
CA GLY A 339 -6.47 -31.05 7.20
C GLY A 339 -6.65 -30.14 8.43
N ARG A 340 -7.22 -28.97 8.21
CA ARG A 340 -7.51 -28.01 9.30
C ARG A 340 -8.81 -27.27 9.04
N GLY A 341 -9.40 -26.74 10.11
CA GLY A 341 -10.61 -25.92 10.05
C GLY A 341 -11.80 -26.66 9.45
N SER A 342 -12.66 -25.95 8.76
CA SER A 342 -13.89 -26.45 8.15
C SER A 342 -13.69 -27.28 6.88
N GLY A 343 -12.51 -27.24 6.26
CA GLY A 343 -12.20 -27.99 5.03
C GLY A 343 -12.38 -29.51 5.17
N ALA A 344 -12.28 -30.06 6.40
CA ALA A 344 -12.60 -31.44 6.69
C ALA A 344 -14.08 -31.83 6.42
N GLY A 345 -14.98 -30.86 6.28
CA GLY A 345 -16.38 -31.07 5.94
C GLY A 345 -16.65 -31.35 4.45
N SER A 346 -15.64 -31.19 3.56
CA SER A 346 -15.79 -31.42 2.13
C SER A 346 -15.40 -32.82 1.69
N LEU A 347 -16.33 -33.52 1.02
CA LEU A 347 -16.08 -34.81 0.38
C LEU A 347 -15.19 -34.66 -0.85
N VAL A 348 -15.31 -33.56 -1.60
CA VAL A 348 -14.42 -33.22 -2.72
C VAL A 348 -12.98 -33.10 -2.23
N ALA A 349 -12.74 -32.35 -1.13
CA ALA A 349 -11.42 -32.23 -0.52
C ALA A 349 -10.86 -33.59 -0.05
N PHE A 350 -11.71 -34.44 0.51
CA PHE A 350 -11.35 -35.80 0.91
C PHE A 350 -11.01 -36.69 -0.32
N ALA A 351 -11.86 -36.70 -1.34
CA ALA A 351 -11.63 -37.47 -2.57
C ALA A 351 -10.32 -37.06 -3.25
N LEU A 352 -10.00 -35.76 -3.28
CA LEU A 352 -8.74 -35.23 -3.80
C LEU A 352 -7.55 -35.46 -2.85
N SER A 353 -7.75 -36.10 -1.71
CA SER A 353 -6.70 -36.31 -0.69
C SER A 353 -6.11 -34.99 -0.15
N ILE A 354 -6.85 -33.89 -0.25
CA ILE A 354 -6.52 -32.62 0.42
C ILE A 354 -6.69 -32.77 1.92
N THR A 355 -7.77 -33.47 2.35
CA THR A 355 -7.99 -33.89 3.72
C THR A 355 -7.96 -35.42 3.84
N THR A 356 -7.75 -35.95 5.04
CA THR A 356 -7.73 -37.39 5.31
C THR A 356 -8.91 -37.88 6.13
N LEU A 357 -9.80 -36.98 6.55
CA LEU A 357 -11.02 -37.29 7.30
C LEU A 357 -12.20 -37.45 6.36
N ASP A 358 -12.88 -38.59 6.42
CA ASP A 358 -14.11 -38.83 5.71
C ASP A 358 -15.28 -38.04 6.33
N PRO A 359 -15.81 -37.01 5.66
CA PRO A 359 -16.83 -36.15 6.23
C PRO A 359 -18.17 -36.84 6.46
N ILE A 360 -18.53 -37.85 5.66
CA ILE A 360 -19.78 -38.58 5.82
C ILE A 360 -19.70 -39.49 7.07
N ARG A 361 -18.62 -40.21 7.20
CA ARG A 361 -18.40 -41.08 8.36
C ARG A 361 -18.39 -40.33 9.70
N HIS A 362 -17.92 -39.08 9.69
CA HIS A 362 -17.84 -38.25 10.87
C HIS A 362 -19.01 -37.25 11.01
N GLY A 363 -20.02 -37.33 10.17
CA GLY A 363 -21.19 -36.44 10.23
C GLY A 363 -20.87 -34.95 10.04
N LEU A 364 -19.82 -34.61 9.25
CA LEU A 364 -19.38 -33.24 9.02
C LEU A 364 -20.20 -32.60 7.89
N LEU A 365 -20.55 -31.33 8.10
CA LEU A 365 -21.38 -30.56 7.16
C LEU A 365 -20.51 -29.75 6.20
N PHE A 366 -20.81 -29.82 4.90
CA PHE A 366 -20.16 -29.04 3.84
C PHE A 366 -20.40 -27.54 3.98
N GLU A 367 -21.59 -27.17 4.41
CA GLU A 367 -22.05 -25.80 4.59
C GLU A 367 -21.25 -25.02 5.65
N ARG A 368 -20.47 -25.70 6.48
CA ARG A 368 -19.50 -25.04 7.37
C ARG A 368 -18.20 -24.64 6.68
N PHE A 369 -17.94 -25.26 5.53
CA PHE A 369 -16.74 -24.99 4.76
C PHE A 369 -17.00 -23.99 3.64
N LEU A 370 -18.04 -24.21 2.87
CA LEU A 370 -18.43 -23.37 1.74
C LEU A 370 -19.93 -23.08 1.83
N ASN A 371 -20.27 -21.79 1.83
CA ASN A 371 -21.64 -21.33 2.02
C ASN A 371 -21.95 -20.13 1.14
#